data_db749a4e162c1ba5e9750d4ad1446bfe
#
_entry.id   db749a4e162c1ba5e9750d4ad1446bfe
#
_cell.length_a   1.000
_cell.length_b   1.000
_cell.length_c   1.000
_cell.angle_alpha   90.00
_cell.angle_beta   90.00
_cell.angle_gamma   90.00
#
_symmetry.space_group_name_H-M   'P 1'
#
loop_
_entity.id
_entity.type
_entity.pdbx_description
1 polymer ?
#
loop_
_entity_poly.entity_id
_entity_poly.type
_entity_poly.pdbx_seq_one_letter_code
_entity_poly.pdbx_strand_id
1 'polypeptide(L)'
;GERDLPVEGNEPYHWGMRDAPDVISVAVSYLYAHNAKQAGVRDYLTTYMFESPPLLSNRMDLAKALAQIQVAEAFADEHFHIWRQTRTGLLSYPVDSARARAHLAESIYLQMALDPSLVHIVSYTEADHAATAAEVIESATMAQQVVQTALEGQPDMTHDPTVQARVDELVREAQVLVEAIRRLGAGQVADPLSDPGTLAQAVEIGLLDAPQLKRNRFARGEIRTRAIEGAVVAVDEDGQPLSEEVRIQRLLAKHTR
;
A
#
# COMPACT_ATOMS: atom_id res chain seq x y z
N GLY A 1 15.50 -12.07 -12.78
CA GLY A 1 16.36 -12.93 -12.02
C GLY A 1 16.85 -14.14 -12.82
N GLU A 2 17.75 -14.92 -12.26
CA GLU A 2 18.40 -16.09 -12.91
C GLU A 2 17.43 -17.15 -13.46
N ARG A 3 16.16 -17.14 -13.07
CA ARG A 3 15.17 -18.15 -13.44
C ARG A 3 14.01 -17.63 -14.30
N ASP A 4 14.03 -16.39 -14.72
CA ASP A 4 12.92 -15.75 -15.48
C ASP A 4 11.53 -15.92 -14.83
N LEU A 5 11.48 -15.95 -13.50
CA LEU A 5 10.25 -16.06 -12.74
C LEU A 5 9.81 -14.66 -12.29
N PRO A 6 8.50 -14.36 -12.36
CA PRO A 6 7.95 -13.15 -11.78
C PRO A 6 8.20 -13.11 -10.26
N VAL A 7 8.41 -11.90 -9.73
CA VAL A 7 8.60 -11.68 -8.29
C VAL A 7 7.46 -10.81 -7.78
N GLU A 8 6.74 -11.27 -6.78
CA GLU A 8 5.66 -10.52 -6.14
C GLU A 8 6.18 -9.71 -4.95
N GLY A 9 5.82 -8.43 -4.88
CA GLY A 9 6.11 -7.53 -3.77
C GLY A 9 4.87 -7.28 -2.93
N ASN A 10 4.84 -7.85 -1.72
CA ASN A 10 3.68 -7.78 -0.82
C ASN A 10 3.84 -6.73 0.31
N GLU A 11 5.05 -6.22 0.53
CA GLU A 11 5.37 -5.40 1.69
C GLU A 11 4.60 -4.06 1.75
N PRO A 12 4.30 -3.36 0.63
CA PRO A 12 3.60 -2.08 0.69
C PRO A 12 2.28 -2.13 1.46
N TYR A 13 1.46 -3.15 1.26
CA TYR A 13 0.20 -3.28 1.97
C TYR A 13 0.33 -3.80 3.41
N HIS A 14 1.42 -4.47 3.76
CA HIS A 14 1.68 -4.89 5.13
C HIS A 14 1.80 -3.70 6.09
N TRP A 15 2.25 -2.56 5.63
CA TRP A 15 2.27 -1.32 6.41
C TRP A 15 0.85 -0.81 6.67
N GLY A 16 -0.02 -0.84 5.67
CA GLY A 16 -1.44 -0.51 5.84
C GLY A 16 -2.13 -1.45 6.84
N MET A 17 -1.85 -2.75 6.78
CA MET A 17 -2.38 -3.72 7.75
C MET A 17 -1.93 -3.45 9.20
N ARG A 18 -0.89 -2.63 9.41
CA ARG A 18 -0.39 -2.20 10.73
C ARG A 18 -0.85 -0.80 11.10
N ASP A 19 -1.87 -0.29 10.43
CA ASP A 19 -2.43 1.05 10.61
C ASP A 19 -1.43 2.19 10.32
N ALA A 20 -0.43 1.95 9.47
CA ALA A 20 0.45 3.01 8.98
C ALA A 20 -0.34 4.04 8.19
N PRO A 21 0.07 5.33 8.19
CA PRO A 21 -0.54 6.31 7.30
C PRO A 21 -0.29 5.95 5.84
N ASP A 22 -1.23 6.31 4.96
CA ASP A 22 -1.21 5.95 3.54
C ASP A 22 0.12 6.29 2.84
N VAL A 23 0.75 7.39 3.22
CA VAL A 23 2.04 7.84 2.67
C VAL A 23 3.15 6.81 2.83
N ILE A 24 3.18 6.06 3.94
CA ILE A 24 4.18 5.01 4.15
C ILE A 24 3.99 3.88 3.16
N SER A 25 2.76 3.45 2.90
CA SER A 25 2.48 2.41 1.91
C SER A 25 2.92 2.85 0.51
N VAL A 26 2.72 4.12 0.14
CA VAL A 26 3.18 4.67 -1.15
C VAL A 26 4.70 4.74 -1.23
N ALA A 27 5.37 5.22 -0.18
CA ALA A 27 6.84 5.27 -0.13
C ALA A 27 7.46 3.87 -0.19
N VAL A 28 6.85 2.88 0.47
CA VAL A 28 7.31 1.49 0.43
C VAL A 28 7.09 0.87 -0.95
N SER A 29 6.02 1.24 -1.67
CA SER A 29 5.85 0.82 -3.09
C SER A 29 7.00 1.30 -3.96
N TYR A 30 7.43 2.56 -3.78
CA TYR A 30 8.62 3.08 -4.44
C TYR A 30 9.87 2.26 -4.10
N LEU A 31 10.14 2.02 -2.80
CA LEU A 31 11.31 1.28 -2.34
C LEU A 31 11.35 -0.15 -2.88
N TYR A 32 10.21 -0.83 -2.92
CA TYR A 32 10.13 -2.19 -3.44
C TYR A 32 10.36 -2.27 -4.95
N ALA A 33 9.74 -1.39 -5.74
CA ALA A 33 9.96 -1.33 -7.18
C ALA A 33 11.43 -1.00 -7.50
N HIS A 34 12.01 -0.02 -6.77
CA HIS A 34 13.45 0.31 -6.87
C HIS A 34 14.33 -0.91 -6.59
N ASN A 35 14.11 -1.60 -5.47
CA ASN A 35 14.92 -2.74 -5.07
C ASN A 35 14.74 -3.96 -5.99
N ALA A 36 13.53 -4.22 -6.47
CA ALA A 36 13.26 -5.28 -7.44
C ALA A 36 14.04 -5.04 -8.74
N LYS A 37 14.03 -3.80 -9.25
CA LYS A 37 14.79 -3.40 -10.42
C LYS A 37 16.29 -3.56 -10.21
N GLN A 38 16.83 -3.07 -9.08
CA GLN A 38 18.26 -3.22 -8.75
C GLN A 38 18.70 -4.68 -8.60
N ALA A 39 17.80 -5.56 -8.15
CA ALA A 39 18.03 -7.00 -8.07
C ALA A 39 17.94 -7.73 -9.42
N GLY A 40 17.68 -7.02 -10.53
CA GLY A 40 17.58 -7.59 -11.87
C GLY A 40 16.30 -8.42 -12.09
N VAL A 41 15.23 -8.12 -11.38
CA VAL A 41 13.91 -8.68 -11.65
C VAL A 41 13.41 -8.13 -12.98
N ARG A 42 12.84 -9.00 -13.84
CA ARG A 42 12.28 -8.59 -15.13
C ARG A 42 10.78 -8.35 -15.03
N ASP A 43 10.07 -9.27 -14.39
CA ASP A 43 8.63 -9.23 -14.22
C ASP A 43 8.32 -9.07 -12.72
N TYR A 44 7.88 -7.87 -12.34
CA TYR A 44 7.55 -7.51 -10.96
C TYR A 44 6.04 -7.39 -10.80
N LEU A 45 5.46 -8.21 -9.94
CA LEU A 45 4.06 -8.12 -9.55
C LEU A 45 3.96 -7.21 -8.32
N THR A 46 3.33 -6.05 -8.49
CA THR A 46 3.03 -5.18 -7.36
C THR A 46 1.58 -5.39 -6.93
N THR A 47 1.38 -5.62 -5.62
CA THR A 47 0.06 -5.91 -5.07
C THR A 47 -0.52 -4.68 -4.39
N TYR A 48 -1.68 -4.25 -4.87
CA TYR A 48 -2.48 -3.16 -4.30
C TYR A 48 -3.62 -3.75 -3.48
N MET A 49 -3.53 -3.59 -2.15
CA MET A 49 -4.56 -4.08 -1.23
C MET A 49 -5.53 -2.96 -0.91
N PHE A 50 -6.78 -3.17 -1.29
CA PHE A 50 -7.89 -2.30 -0.94
C PHE A 50 -8.35 -2.54 0.49
N GLU A 51 -8.95 -1.51 1.11
CA GLU A 51 -9.49 -1.55 2.47
C GLU A 51 -8.45 -1.96 3.52
N SER A 52 -7.23 -1.53 3.30
CA SER A 52 -6.10 -1.76 4.20
C SER A 52 -5.33 -0.45 4.41
N PRO A 53 -5.44 0.16 5.62
CA PRO A 53 -6.22 -0.30 6.77
C PRO A 53 -7.75 -0.20 6.56
N PRO A 54 -8.56 -0.89 7.40
CA PRO A 54 -10.00 -0.64 7.46
C PRO A 54 -10.29 0.84 7.74
N LEU A 55 -11.45 1.36 7.35
CA LEU A 55 -11.89 2.76 7.49
C LEU A 55 -11.48 3.70 6.34
N LEU A 56 -10.75 3.23 5.34
CA LEU A 56 -10.58 3.98 4.10
C LEU A 56 -11.95 4.12 3.39
N SER A 57 -12.21 5.30 2.83
CA SER A 57 -13.29 5.42 1.86
C SER A 57 -12.82 4.92 0.51
N ASN A 58 -13.72 4.41 -0.33
CA ASN A 58 -13.41 3.94 -1.69
C ASN A 58 -12.60 4.96 -2.49
N ARG A 59 -12.95 6.23 -2.33
CA ARG A 59 -12.27 7.34 -3.00
C ARG A 59 -10.82 7.51 -2.55
N MET A 60 -10.57 7.43 -1.24
CA MET A 60 -9.21 7.58 -0.68
C MET A 60 -8.36 6.32 -0.89
N ASP A 61 -9.00 5.15 -0.87
CA ASP A 61 -8.32 3.88 -1.15
C ASP A 61 -7.90 3.78 -2.62
N LEU A 62 -8.78 4.20 -3.54
CA LEU A 62 -8.44 4.33 -4.96
C LEU A 62 -7.29 5.32 -5.17
N ALA A 63 -7.32 6.48 -4.49
CA ALA A 63 -6.24 7.47 -4.57
C ALA A 63 -4.90 6.91 -4.07
N LYS A 64 -4.90 6.17 -2.95
CA LYS A 64 -3.72 5.50 -2.43
C LYS A 64 -3.15 4.50 -3.44
N ALA A 65 -3.99 3.65 -4.02
CA ALA A 65 -3.57 2.67 -5.00
C ALA A 65 -3.01 3.32 -6.28
N LEU A 66 -3.64 4.39 -6.78
CA LEU A 66 -3.13 5.16 -7.92
C LEU A 66 -1.78 5.84 -7.61
N ALA A 67 -1.61 6.38 -6.40
CA ALA A 67 -0.32 6.93 -5.98
C ALA A 67 0.77 5.86 -5.92
N GLN A 68 0.46 4.66 -5.42
CA GLN A 68 1.39 3.52 -5.42
C GLN A 68 1.76 3.09 -6.85
N ILE A 69 0.79 3.05 -7.78
CA ILE A 69 1.02 2.79 -9.20
C ILE A 69 1.98 3.83 -9.76
N GLN A 70 1.69 5.11 -9.57
CA GLN A 70 2.49 6.19 -10.14
C GLN A 70 3.96 6.12 -9.70
N VAL A 71 4.23 5.86 -8.42
CA VAL A 71 5.62 5.80 -7.92
C VAL A 71 6.33 4.51 -8.31
N ALA A 72 5.61 3.39 -8.46
CA ALA A 72 6.20 2.12 -8.86
C ALA A 72 6.46 2.07 -10.36
N GLU A 73 5.48 2.45 -11.20
CA GLU A 73 5.59 2.39 -12.66
C GLU A 73 6.58 3.40 -13.25
N ALA A 74 6.99 4.40 -12.48
CA ALA A 74 8.10 5.27 -12.86
C ALA A 74 9.43 4.51 -13.08
N PHE A 75 9.56 3.29 -12.58
CA PHE A 75 10.72 2.43 -12.79
C PHE A 75 10.61 1.51 -14.01
N ALA A 76 9.41 1.38 -14.60
CA ALA A 76 9.19 0.47 -15.74
C ALA A 76 10.02 0.89 -16.96
N ASP A 77 10.61 -0.09 -17.65
CA ASP A 77 11.32 0.07 -18.90
C ASP A 77 11.31 -1.23 -19.73
N GLU A 78 12.10 -1.32 -20.80
CA GLU A 78 12.20 -2.49 -21.67
C GLU A 78 12.74 -3.76 -20.97
N HIS A 79 13.34 -3.63 -19.79
CA HIS A 79 13.93 -4.72 -19.02
C HIS A 79 13.25 -4.97 -17.68
N PHE A 80 12.34 -4.07 -17.24
CA PHE A 80 11.62 -4.15 -15.98
C PHE A 80 10.13 -3.88 -16.19
N HIS A 81 9.35 -4.95 -16.26
CA HIS A 81 7.91 -4.91 -16.43
C HIS A 81 7.20 -4.95 -15.09
N ILE A 82 6.20 -4.11 -14.92
CA ILE A 82 5.37 -4.06 -13.70
C ILE A 82 3.97 -4.55 -14.04
N TRP A 83 3.53 -5.57 -13.29
CA TRP A 83 2.21 -6.17 -13.40
C TRP A 83 1.37 -5.77 -12.19
N ARG A 84 0.17 -5.25 -12.42
CA ARG A 84 -0.75 -4.85 -11.36
C ARG A 84 -1.51 -6.05 -10.85
N GLN A 85 -1.37 -6.36 -9.56
CA GLN A 85 -2.21 -7.30 -8.85
C GLN A 85 -3.03 -6.56 -7.83
N THR A 86 -4.31 -6.87 -7.73
CA THR A 86 -5.20 -6.27 -6.72
C THR A 86 -5.77 -7.34 -5.80
N ARG A 87 -6.11 -6.97 -4.57
CA ARG A 87 -6.80 -7.83 -3.62
C ARG A 87 -7.58 -7.03 -2.58
N THR A 88 -8.59 -7.67 -1.97
CA THR A 88 -9.32 -7.13 -0.81
C THR A 88 -8.55 -7.41 0.49
N GLY A 89 -8.52 -6.46 1.42
CA GLY A 89 -7.93 -6.63 2.75
C GLY A 89 -8.81 -7.48 3.66
N LEU A 90 -8.21 -8.44 4.37
CA LEU A 90 -8.94 -9.35 5.25
C LEU A 90 -9.61 -8.66 6.45
N LEU A 91 -8.98 -7.61 7.00
CA LEU A 91 -9.41 -6.96 8.23
C LEU A 91 -10.71 -6.14 8.07
N SER A 92 -11.13 -5.87 6.84
CA SER A 92 -12.33 -5.08 6.52
C SER A 92 -13.60 -5.93 6.40
N TYR A 93 -13.48 -7.26 6.29
CA TYR A 93 -14.66 -8.12 6.08
C TYR A 93 -15.62 -8.09 7.27
N PRO A 94 -16.93 -7.86 7.01
CA PRO A 94 -17.95 -8.00 8.02
C PRO A 94 -18.12 -9.45 8.48
N VAL A 95 -18.49 -9.66 9.74
CA VAL A 95 -18.79 -11.01 10.27
C VAL A 95 -20.05 -11.63 9.65
N ASP A 96 -21.04 -10.80 9.29
CA ASP A 96 -22.24 -11.26 8.60
C ASP A 96 -21.92 -11.72 7.18
N SER A 97 -22.24 -12.97 6.85
CA SER A 97 -21.86 -13.60 5.59
C SER A 97 -22.50 -12.95 4.35
N ALA A 98 -23.70 -12.39 4.44
CA ALA A 98 -24.33 -11.68 3.32
C ALA A 98 -23.63 -10.33 3.07
N ARG A 99 -23.27 -9.63 4.15
CA ARG A 99 -22.48 -8.39 4.06
C ARG A 99 -21.06 -8.66 3.58
N ALA A 100 -20.44 -9.77 4.00
CA ALA A 100 -19.10 -10.16 3.53
C ALA A 100 -19.07 -10.44 2.03
N ARG A 101 -20.11 -11.11 1.49
CA ARG A 101 -20.26 -11.30 0.03
C ARG A 101 -20.42 -9.99 -0.71
N ALA A 102 -21.27 -9.09 -0.20
CA ALA A 102 -21.46 -7.76 -0.81
C ALA A 102 -20.14 -6.96 -0.81
N HIS A 103 -19.39 -7.03 0.30
CA HIS A 103 -18.09 -6.40 0.46
C HIS A 103 -17.05 -6.93 -0.54
N LEU A 104 -16.96 -8.25 -0.72
CA LEU A 104 -16.08 -8.84 -1.74
C LEU A 104 -16.41 -8.32 -3.14
N ALA A 105 -17.70 -8.31 -3.50
CA ALA A 105 -18.15 -7.88 -4.82
C ALA A 105 -17.86 -6.38 -5.06
N GLU A 106 -18.15 -5.54 -4.07
CA GLU A 106 -17.93 -4.09 -4.12
C GLU A 106 -16.43 -3.76 -4.22
N SER A 107 -15.61 -4.39 -3.39
CA SER A 107 -14.16 -4.21 -3.41
C SER A 107 -13.54 -4.60 -4.75
N ILE A 108 -13.92 -5.75 -5.33
CA ILE A 108 -13.43 -6.16 -6.66
C ILE A 108 -13.87 -5.16 -7.73
N TYR A 109 -15.10 -4.65 -7.66
CA TYR A 109 -15.57 -3.66 -8.63
C TYR A 109 -14.72 -2.37 -8.59
N LEU A 110 -14.38 -1.91 -7.38
CA LEU A 110 -13.47 -0.76 -7.21
C LEU A 110 -12.05 -1.07 -7.73
N GLN A 111 -11.53 -2.26 -7.44
CA GLN A 111 -10.20 -2.71 -7.90
C GLN A 111 -10.06 -2.67 -9.42
N MET A 112 -11.13 -2.97 -10.16
CA MET A 112 -11.12 -2.95 -11.63
C MET A 112 -10.84 -1.57 -12.21
N ALA A 113 -11.03 -0.48 -11.46
CA ALA A 113 -10.65 0.87 -11.89
C ALA A 113 -9.13 1.04 -12.08
N LEU A 114 -8.31 0.13 -11.56
CA LEU A 114 -6.85 0.13 -11.75
C LEU A 114 -6.38 -0.62 -13.01
N ASP A 115 -7.28 -1.18 -13.80
CA ASP A 115 -6.93 -2.07 -14.92
C ASP A 115 -5.91 -3.16 -14.51
N PRO A 116 -6.25 -4.01 -13.52
CA PRO A 116 -5.31 -4.99 -12.99
C PRO A 116 -5.07 -6.14 -13.96
N SER A 117 -3.81 -6.60 -14.05
CA SER A 117 -3.44 -7.83 -14.76
C SER A 117 -3.90 -9.08 -14.01
N LEU A 118 -4.02 -8.99 -12.69
CA LEU A 118 -4.37 -10.08 -11.79
C LEU A 118 -5.31 -9.56 -10.69
N VAL A 119 -6.39 -10.28 -10.44
CA VAL A 119 -7.25 -10.08 -9.27
C VAL A 119 -7.05 -11.27 -8.33
N HIS A 120 -6.41 -11.03 -7.20
CA HIS A 120 -6.21 -12.04 -6.17
C HIS A 120 -7.47 -12.14 -5.32
N ILE A 121 -8.17 -13.26 -5.45
CA ILE A 121 -9.43 -13.48 -4.74
C ILE A 121 -9.11 -13.99 -3.33
N VAL A 122 -9.61 -13.26 -2.36
CA VAL A 122 -9.66 -13.67 -0.96
C VAL A 122 -11.11 -14.10 -0.68
N SER A 123 -11.33 -15.30 -0.16
CA SER A 123 -12.68 -15.74 0.15
C SER A 123 -13.33 -14.82 1.19
N TYR A 124 -14.59 -14.52 1.03
CA TYR A 124 -15.37 -13.69 1.96
C TYR A 124 -15.41 -14.25 3.40
N THR A 125 -14.98 -15.50 3.60
CA THR A 125 -14.96 -16.17 4.92
C THR A 125 -13.58 -16.17 5.59
N GLU A 126 -12.50 -15.81 4.88
CA GLU A 126 -11.13 -15.96 5.40
C GLU A 126 -10.79 -15.08 6.61
N ALA A 127 -11.56 -14.03 6.85
CA ALA A 127 -11.43 -13.23 8.07
C ALA A 127 -12.03 -13.91 9.32
N ASP A 128 -12.90 -14.88 9.14
CA ASP A 128 -13.60 -15.59 10.21
C ASP A 128 -13.05 -17.02 10.41
N HIS A 129 -12.88 -17.76 9.32
CA HIS A 129 -12.39 -19.14 9.36
C HIS A 129 -11.66 -19.52 8.06
N ALA A 130 -10.98 -20.66 8.07
CA ALA A 130 -10.37 -21.23 6.88
C ALA A 130 -11.45 -21.61 5.86
N ALA A 131 -11.39 -21.00 4.67
CA ALA A 131 -12.38 -21.20 3.63
C ALA A 131 -12.49 -22.65 3.18
N THR A 132 -13.72 -23.16 3.09
CA THR A 132 -14.01 -24.45 2.48
C THR A 132 -13.91 -24.38 0.94
N ALA A 133 -13.79 -25.53 0.27
CA ALA A 133 -13.79 -25.56 -1.19
C ALA A 133 -15.04 -24.93 -1.81
N ALA A 134 -16.21 -25.09 -1.19
CA ALA A 134 -17.45 -24.48 -1.65
C ALA A 134 -17.41 -22.94 -1.57
N GLU A 135 -16.89 -22.39 -0.49
CA GLU A 135 -16.75 -20.94 -0.27
C GLU A 135 -15.71 -20.32 -1.20
N VAL A 136 -14.63 -21.03 -1.50
CA VAL A 136 -13.63 -20.59 -2.50
C VAL A 136 -14.26 -20.55 -3.89
N ILE A 137 -15.01 -21.60 -4.28
CA ILE A 137 -15.70 -21.64 -5.58
C ILE A 137 -16.76 -20.53 -5.67
N GLU A 138 -17.54 -20.31 -4.62
CA GLU A 138 -18.53 -19.24 -4.56
C GLU A 138 -17.85 -17.87 -4.71
N SER A 139 -16.78 -17.60 -3.95
CA SER A 139 -16.03 -16.35 -4.02
C SER A 139 -15.44 -16.12 -5.41
N ALA A 140 -14.88 -17.15 -6.04
CA ALA A 140 -14.34 -17.08 -7.39
C ALA A 140 -15.45 -16.80 -8.43
N THR A 141 -16.61 -17.42 -8.29
CA THR A 141 -17.75 -17.20 -9.20
C THR A 141 -18.29 -15.77 -9.09
N MET A 142 -18.39 -15.25 -7.86
CA MET A 142 -18.78 -13.85 -7.62
C MET A 142 -17.75 -12.89 -8.24
N ALA A 143 -16.46 -13.14 -8.00
CA ALA A 143 -15.38 -12.32 -8.55
C ALA A 143 -15.41 -12.29 -10.09
N GLN A 144 -15.57 -13.45 -10.74
CA GLN A 144 -15.68 -13.53 -12.20
C GLN A 144 -16.83 -12.68 -12.74
N GLN A 145 -18.00 -12.75 -12.10
CA GLN A 145 -19.17 -11.96 -12.51
C GLN A 145 -18.89 -10.46 -12.36
N VAL A 146 -18.26 -10.04 -11.27
CA VAL A 146 -17.94 -8.61 -11.03
C VAL A 146 -16.91 -8.11 -12.03
N VAL A 147 -15.85 -8.88 -12.28
CA VAL A 147 -14.83 -8.55 -13.30
C VAL A 147 -15.48 -8.39 -14.67
N GLN A 148 -16.34 -9.34 -15.07
CA GLN A 148 -17.05 -9.24 -16.35
C GLN A 148 -17.91 -7.97 -16.42
N THR A 149 -18.68 -7.67 -15.38
CA THR A 149 -19.51 -6.46 -15.30
C THR A 149 -18.68 -5.19 -15.45
N ALA A 150 -17.52 -5.13 -14.78
CA ALA A 150 -16.61 -3.99 -14.89
C ALA A 150 -16.04 -3.82 -16.32
N LEU A 151 -15.64 -4.94 -16.95
CA LEU A 151 -15.13 -4.94 -18.33
C LEU A 151 -16.18 -4.56 -19.37
N GLU A 152 -17.47 -4.81 -19.12
CA GLU A 152 -18.58 -4.40 -19.97
C GLU A 152 -18.84 -2.89 -19.96
N GLY A 153 -18.36 -2.16 -18.96
CA GLY A 153 -18.46 -0.70 -18.90
C GLY A 153 -18.55 -0.12 -17.49
N GLN A 154 -17.44 -0.13 -16.77
CA GLN A 154 -17.35 0.56 -15.47
C GLN A 154 -17.16 2.07 -15.69
N PRO A 155 -17.87 2.94 -14.91
CA PRO A 155 -17.55 4.37 -14.88
C PRO A 155 -16.10 4.60 -14.45
N ASP A 156 -15.43 5.52 -15.14
CA ASP A 156 -14.07 5.89 -14.76
C ASP A 156 -14.08 6.76 -13.50
N MET A 157 -13.66 6.17 -12.38
CA MET A 157 -13.56 6.83 -11.08
C MET A 157 -12.17 7.45 -10.84
N THR A 158 -11.19 7.13 -11.70
CA THR A 158 -9.80 7.57 -11.50
C THR A 158 -9.62 9.07 -11.72
N HIS A 159 -10.46 9.69 -12.53
CA HIS A 159 -10.42 11.12 -12.84
C HIS A 159 -11.26 12.00 -11.89
N ASP A 160 -11.82 11.46 -10.81
CA ASP A 160 -12.46 12.28 -9.77
C ASP A 160 -11.45 13.31 -9.21
N PRO A 161 -11.78 14.60 -9.18
CA PRO A 161 -10.84 15.62 -8.73
C PRO A 161 -10.33 15.43 -7.29
N THR A 162 -11.14 14.85 -6.40
CA THR A 162 -10.74 14.54 -5.04
C THR A 162 -9.74 13.38 -4.99
N VAL A 163 -9.95 12.37 -5.84
CA VAL A 163 -9.01 11.26 -6.01
C VAL A 163 -7.67 11.80 -6.50
N GLN A 164 -7.67 12.59 -7.57
CA GLN A 164 -6.44 13.13 -8.16
C GLN A 164 -5.67 14.06 -7.20
N ALA A 165 -6.38 14.94 -6.48
CA ALA A 165 -5.75 15.79 -5.48
C ALA A 165 -5.05 14.98 -4.37
N ARG A 166 -5.67 13.87 -3.94
CA ARG A 166 -5.06 12.96 -2.95
C ARG A 166 -3.90 12.17 -3.52
N VAL A 167 -3.96 11.74 -4.78
CA VAL A 167 -2.82 11.11 -5.49
C VAL A 167 -1.61 12.05 -5.47
N ASP A 168 -1.80 13.28 -5.91
CA ASP A 168 -0.73 14.29 -5.97
C ASP A 168 -0.12 14.56 -4.58
N GLU A 169 -0.96 14.63 -3.56
CA GLU A 169 -0.52 14.78 -2.17
C GLU A 169 0.33 13.60 -1.74
N LEU A 170 -0.17 12.37 -1.89
CA LEU A 170 0.53 11.16 -1.46
C LEU A 170 1.86 10.96 -2.18
N VAL A 171 1.92 11.25 -3.47
CA VAL A 171 3.17 11.16 -4.24
C VAL A 171 4.20 12.16 -3.74
N ARG A 172 3.81 13.42 -3.49
CA ARG A 172 4.72 14.43 -2.93
C ARG A 172 5.22 14.04 -1.53
N GLU A 173 4.31 13.64 -0.65
CA GLU A 173 4.66 13.24 0.73
C GLU A 173 5.56 11.99 0.74
N ALA A 174 5.28 11.00 -0.12
CA ALA A 174 6.13 9.82 -0.26
C ALA A 174 7.54 10.17 -0.78
N GLN A 175 7.66 11.11 -1.70
CA GLN A 175 8.97 11.60 -2.17
C GLN A 175 9.76 12.26 -1.05
N VAL A 176 9.12 13.04 -0.17
CA VAL A 176 9.75 13.63 1.02
C VAL A 176 10.30 12.53 1.94
N LEU A 177 9.53 11.48 2.19
CA LEU A 177 9.96 10.34 3.01
C LEU A 177 11.12 9.56 2.36
N VAL A 178 11.01 9.23 1.08
CA VAL A 178 12.08 8.53 0.33
C VAL A 178 13.39 9.35 0.35
N GLU A 179 13.30 10.66 0.17
CA GLU A 179 14.47 11.53 0.22
C GLU A 179 15.09 11.60 1.63
N ALA A 180 14.28 11.57 2.68
CA ALA A 180 14.79 11.47 4.06
C ALA A 180 15.56 10.18 4.31
N ILE A 181 15.06 9.04 3.79
CA ILE A 181 15.76 7.76 3.86
C ILE A 181 17.07 7.80 3.06
N ARG A 182 17.05 8.41 1.86
CA ARG A 182 18.25 8.58 1.04
C ARG A 182 19.33 9.37 1.78
N ARG A 183 18.95 10.46 2.45
CA ARG A 183 19.88 11.29 3.24
C ARG A 183 20.46 10.55 4.43
N LEU A 184 19.72 9.61 5.02
CA LEU A 184 20.19 8.84 6.17
C LEU A 184 21.47 8.04 5.86
N GLY A 185 21.56 7.43 4.67
CA GLY A 185 22.73 6.67 4.22
C GLY A 185 23.68 7.44 3.30
N ALA A 186 23.43 8.74 3.06
CA ALA A 186 24.22 9.55 2.12
C ALA A 186 25.70 9.61 2.53
N GLY A 187 26.59 9.34 1.57
CA GLY A 187 28.05 9.35 1.79
C GLY A 187 28.59 8.13 2.57
N GLN A 188 27.73 7.21 3.01
CA GLN A 188 28.12 5.98 3.71
C GLN A 188 28.05 4.75 2.79
N VAL A 189 27.04 4.69 1.93
CA VAL A 189 26.79 3.60 1.00
C VAL A 189 26.49 4.13 -0.40
N ALA A 190 26.68 3.29 -1.42
CA ALA A 190 26.47 3.68 -2.82
C ALA A 190 25.00 3.97 -3.12
N ASP A 191 24.09 3.16 -2.63
CA ASP A 191 22.64 3.34 -2.78
C ASP A 191 21.93 3.13 -1.43
N PRO A 192 21.61 4.21 -0.72
CA PRO A 192 20.92 4.14 0.56
C PRO A 192 19.55 3.45 0.51
N LEU A 193 18.85 3.52 -0.63
CA LEU A 193 17.51 2.94 -0.77
C LEU A 193 17.53 1.42 -1.00
N SER A 194 18.69 0.84 -1.31
CA SER A 194 18.92 -0.60 -1.44
C SER A 194 19.78 -1.17 -0.31
N ASP A 195 20.35 -0.30 0.55
CA ASP A 195 21.19 -0.75 1.65
C ASP A 195 20.37 -1.24 2.84
N PRO A 196 20.48 -2.54 3.23
CA PRO A 196 19.73 -3.10 4.35
C PRO A 196 19.97 -2.36 5.67
N GLY A 197 21.20 -1.85 5.90
CA GLY A 197 21.54 -1.10 7.12
C GLY A 197 20.78 0.24 7.19
N THR A 198 20.76 0.99 6.10
CA THR A 198 20.00 2.25 5.99
C THR A 198 18.50 2.04 6.15
N LEU A 199 17.94 0.99 5.52
CA LEU A 199 16.52 0.68 5.64
C LEU A 199 16.15 0.22 7.07
N ALA A 200 16.99 -0.59 7.70
CA ALA A 200 16.81 -0.97 9.11
C ALA A 200 16.84 0.26 10.03
N GLN A 201 17.81 1.16 9.82
CA GLN A 201 17.90 2.41 10.58
C GLN A 201 16.66 3.30 10.35
N ALA A 202 16.13 3.38 9.14
CA ALA A 202 14.89 4.12 8.85
C ALA A 202 13.70 3.61 9.67
N VAL A 203 13.61 2.28 9.88
CA VAL A 203 12.61 1.67 10.78
C VAL A 203 12.92 1.98 12.25
N GLU A 204 14.17 1.80 12.67
CA GLU A 204 14.59 2.00 14.07
C GLU A 204 14.37 3.42 14.56
N ILE A 205 14.61 4.43 13.72
CA ILE A 205 14.37 5.83 14.07
C ILE A 205 12.92 6.28 13.87
N GLY A 206 12.09 5.48 13.17
CA GLY A 206 10.66 5.75 12.95
C GLY A 206 10.35 6.57 11.71
N LEU A 207 11.26 6.66 10.71
CA LEU A 207 10.92 7.16 9.38
C LEU A 207 9.87 6.25 8.74
N LEU A 208 10.09 4.94 8.78
CA LEU A 208 9.11 3.92 8.47
C LEU A 208 8.56 3.38 9.80
N ASP A 209 7.32 3.69 10.12
CA ASP A 209 6.69 3.30 11.38
C ASP A 209 5.18 3.04 11.23
N ALA A 210 4.60 2.27 12.13
CA ALA A 210 3.18 2.00 12.19
C ALA A 210 2.72 1.80 13.64
N PRO A 211 1.50 2.19 14.03
CA PRO A 211 1.01 2.09 15.41
C PRO A 211 1.08 0.68 15.99
N GLN A 212 0.81 -0.35 15.19
CA GLN A 212 0.82 -1.75 15.64
C GLN A 212 2.24 -2.30 15.88
N LEU A 213 3.28 -1.57 15.51
CA LEU A 213 4.67 -1.93 15.81
C LEU A 213 5.10 -1.55 17.23
N LYS A 214 4.22 -0.94 18.03
CA LYS A 214 4.45 -0.60 19.42
C LYS A 214 4.81 -1.83 20.25
N ARG A 215 5.89 -2.16 20.66
CA ARG A 215 6.43 -3.34 21.35
C ARG A 215 7.30 -4.23 20.44
N ASN A 216 7.48 -3.84 19.21
CA ASN A 216 8.50 -4.47 18.39
C ASN A 216 9.87 -4.01 18.86
N ARG A 217 10.84 -4.93 18.89
CA ARG A 217 12.19 -4.59 19.37
C ARG A 217 13.02 -3.78 18.37
N PHE A 218 12.59 -3.75 17.11
CA PHE A 218 13.31 -3.09 16.01
C PHE A 218 12.60 -1.84 15.47
N ALA A 219 11.35 -1.62 15.83
CA ALA A 219 10.55 -0.50 15.37
C ALA A 219 9.96 0.27 16.55
N ARG A 220 9.63 1.52 16.34
CA ARG A 220 9.16 2.40 17.43
C ARG A 220 7.69 2.21 17.75
N GLY A 221 6.82 2.13 16.74
CA GLY A 221 5.38 2.12 16.91
C GLY A 221 4.86 3.38 17.64
N GLU A 222 5.53 4.52 17.44
CA GLU A 222 5.21 5.80 18.08
C GLU A 222 4.37 6.71 17.19
N ILE A 223 4.31 6.41 15.89
CA ILE A 223 3.48 7.16 14.96
C ILE A 223 2.02 7.03 15.36
N ARG A 224 1.31 8.17 15.37
CA ARG A 224 -0.14 8.20 15.61
C ARG A 224 -0.85 8.41 14.30
N THR A 225 -1.91 7.67 14.08
CA THR A 225 -2.73 7.75 12.87
C THR A 225 -4.19 7.96 13.20
N ARG A 226 -4.91 8.59 12.28
CA ARG A 226 -6.38 8.71 12.31
C ARG A 226 -6.94 8.57 10.90
N ALA A 227 -8.16 8.03 10.84
CA ALA A 227 -8.98 8.16 9.65
C ALA A 227 -9.63 9.57 9.66
N ILE A 228 -9.29 10.37 8.66
CA ILE A 228 -9.84 11.73 8.47
C ILE A 228 -10.34 11.79 7.03
N GLU A 229 -11.62 12.09 6.85
CA GLU A 229 -12.29 12.14 5.54
C GLU A 229 -12.08 10.87 4.69
N GLY A 230 -11.96 9.73 5.37
CA GLY A 230 -11.75 8.42 4.73
C GLY A 230 -10.31 8.12 4.29
N ALA A 231 -9.34 8.96 4.63
CA ALA A 231 -7.91 8.73 4.45
C ALA A 231 -7.25 8.41 5.78
N VAL A 232 -6.20 7.59 5.81
CA VAL A 232 -5.41 7.35 7.02
C VAL A 232 -4.16 8.22 7.00
N VAL A 233 -4.11 9.17 7.93
CA VAL A 233 -3.06 10.20 8.01
C VAL A 233 -2.32 10.15 9.34
N ALA A 234 -1.04 10.58 9.32
CA ALA A 234 -0.30 10.84 10.54
C ALA A 234 -0.87 12.06 11.27
N VAL A 235 -0.94 11.98 12.61
CA VAL A 235 -1.44 13.08 13.44
C VAL A 235 -0.48 13.41 14.59
N ASP A 236 -0.56 14.64 15.06
CA ASP A 236 0.17 15.08 16.25
C ASP A 236 -0.52 14.67 17.58
N GLU A 237 -0.02 15.21 18.70
CA GLU A 237 -0.55 14.91 20.03
C GLU A 237 -1.98 15.39 20.23
N ASP A 238 -2.36 16.47 19.55
CA ASP A 238 -3.70 17.05 19.57
C ASP A 238 -4.63 16.41 18.53
N GLY A 239 -4.12 15.46 17.73
CA GLY A 239 -4.87 14.76 16.71
C GLY A 239 -5.03 15.53 15.40
N GLN A 240 -4.20 16.57 15.19
CA GLN A 240 -4.18 17.33 13.94
C GLN A 240 -3.31 16.65 12.89
N PRO A 241 -3.69 16.65 11.61
CA PRO A 241 -2.89 16.08 10.54
C PRO A 241 -1.48 16.68 10.49
N LEU A 242 -0.50 15.82 10.25
CA LEU A 242 0.89 16.21 10.03
C LEU A 242 1.29 15.92 8.60
N SER A 243 1.88 16.91 7.91
CA SER A 243 2.61 16.63 6.69
C SER A 243 3.85 15.80 6.99
N GLU A 244 4.31 15.02 6.02
CA GLU A 244 5.47 14.17 6.17
C GLU A 244 6.74 14.98 6.45
N GLU A 245 6.85 16.16 5.85
CA GLU A 245 7.96 17.10 6.14
C GLU A 245 8.00 17.48 7.63
N VAL A 246 6.88 17.91 8.19
CA VAL A 246 6.80 18.30 9.62
C VAL A 246 7.04 17.09 10.53
N ARG A 247 6.48 15.92 10.18
CA ARG A 247 6.69 14.67 10.94
C ARG A 247 8.18 14.32 10.99
N ILE A 248 8.85 14.32 9.86
CA ILE A 248 10.28 13.98 9.74
C ILE A 248 11.14 15.01 10.50
N GLN A 249 10.87 16.30 10.36
CA GLN A 249 11.61 17.34 11.11
C GLN A 249 11.50 17.13 12.62
N ARG A 250 10.29 16.85 13.15
CA ARG A 250 10.08 16.58 14.58
C ARG A 250 10.81 15.30 15.02
N LEU A 251 10.80 14.27 14.17
CA LEU A 251 11.46 13.00 14.44
C LEU A 251 12.98 13.16 14.55
N LEU A 252 13.61 13.79 13.57
CA LEU A 252 15.06 13.98 13.51
C LEU A 252 15.55 14.90 14.63
N ALA A 253 14.79 15.93 15.02
CA ALA A 253 15.12 16.80 16.13
C ALA A 253 15.19 16.07 17.51
N LYS A 254 14.45 14.96 17.66
CA LYS A 254 14.52 14.10 18.86
C LYS A 254 15.79 13.24 18.91
N HIS A 255 16.38 12.91 17.76
CA HIS A 255 17.56 12.05 17.65
C HIS A 255 18.90 12.82 17.70
N THR A 256 18.85 14.14 17.57
CA THR A 256 20.03 15.00 17.62
C THR A 256 20.37 15.46 19.06
N ARG A 257 19.54 15.08 20.02
CA ARG A 257 19.73 15.35 21.46
C ARG A 257 20.16 14.08 22.19
#